data_c36e331131b174d78643e6ef14bb799f
#
_entry.id   c36e331131b174d78643e6ef14bb799f
#
_cell.length_a   1.000
_cell.length_b   1.000
_cell.length_c   1.000
_cell.angle_alpha   90.00
_cell.angle_beta   90.00
_cell.angle_gamma   90.00
#
_symmetry.space_group_name_H-M   'P 1'
#
loop_
_entity.id
_entity.type
_entity.pdbx_description
1 polymer ?
#
loop_
_entity_poly.entity_id
_entity_poly.type
_entity_poly.pdbx_seq_one_letter_code
_entity_poly.pdbx_strand_id
1 'polypeptide(L)'
;MAAAPRPSRRTCDRSSEAGLIRRLALVATVAAVVAASSAPAASADGDPASDVLYTQWVFFPFEASIRKPVSQRLEQVVQSARSDGYPIKVAIITIPADLGTAYVLWRKPQQYAEFLGQELVFLYKGRLLIVMPNGFGVFHYKHSVAAERSVLARLTVAQGTEGMVDSATTAVAKLATAAGHPIPVPPPAVLGGPAGGSGSKLLDRLIIAAAGAAFVILLVVVPVVHRRRARAAR
;
A
#
# COMPACT_ATOMS: atom_id res chain seq x y z
N MET A 1 -20.11 -85.38 25.10
CA MET A 1 -20.26 -83.95 25.47
C MET A 1 -18.96 -83.22 25.04
N ALA A 2 -19.00 -82.51 23.92
CA ALA A 2 -17.90 -81.80 23.40
C ALA A 2 -18.11 -80.31 23.68
N ALA A 3 -17.10 -79.65 24.30
CA ALA A 3 -17.11 -78.25 24.64
C ALA A 3 -16.71 -77.41 23.42
N ALA A 4 -17.47 -76.40 23.05
CA ALA A 4 -17.21 -75.49 22.00
C ALA A 4 -16.16 -74.44 22.43
N PRO A 5 -15.26 -73.98 21.52
CA PRO A 5 -14.25 -72.92 21.80
C PRO A 5 -14.90 -71.53 21.80
N ARG A 6 -14.50 -70.68 22.76
CA ARG A 6 -14.91 -69.26 22.88
C ARG A 6 -14.19 -68.39 21.87
N PRO A 7 -14.84 -67.44 21.21
CA PRO A 7 -14.18 -66.51 20.31
C PRO A 7 -13.36 -65.46 21.10
N SER A 8 -12.11 -65.29 20.73
CA SER A 8 -11.23 -64.24 21.24
C SER A 8 -11.70 -62.87 20.79
N ARG A 9 -12.03 -61.96 21.73
CA ARG A 9 -12.29 -60.55 21.46
C ARG A 9 -10.98 -59.89 21.07
N ARG A 10 -10.87 -59.51 19.81
CA ARG A 10 -9.86 -58.57 19.38
C ARG A 10 -10.24 -57.18 19.89
N THR A 11 -9.52 -56.67 20.89
CA THR A 11 -9.58 -55.27 21.31
C THR A 11 -8.96 -54.43 20.22
N CYS A 12 -9.80 -53.78 19.41
CA CYS A 12 -9.35 -52.77 18.43
C CYS A 12 -8.69 -51.62 19.21
N ASP A 13 -7.46 -51.35 18.87
CA ASP A 13 -6.64 -50.29 19.46
C ASP A 13 -7.16 -48.90 19.03
N ARG A 14 -8.19 -48.42 19.75
CA ARG A 14 -8.79 -47.07 19.55
C ARG A 14 -7.85 -45.94 19.92
N SER A 15 -6.75 -46.21 20.59
CA SER A 15 -5.82 -45.19 21.09
C SER A 15 -4.89 -44.64 19.98
N SER A 16 -4.62 -45.47 18.96
CA SER A 16 -3.79 -45.10 17.84
C SER A 16 -4.49 -44.13 16.84
N GLU A 17 -5.79 -44.39 16.58
CA GLU A 17 -6.59 -43.58 15.65
C GLU A 17 -6.89 -42.18 16.20
N ALA A 18 -7.19 -42.05 17.49
CA ALA A 18 -7.43 -40.78 18.15
C ALA A 18 -6.19 -39.85 18.08
N GLY A 19 -5.00 -40.43 18.16
CA GLY A 19 -3.73 -39.71 18.04
C GLY A 19 -3.49 -39.17 16.62
N LEU A 20 -3.88 -39.93 15.60
CA LEU A 20 -3.73 -39.56 14.20
C LEU A 20 -4.70 -38.42 13.81
N ILE A 21 -5.97 -38.55 14.21
CA ILE A 21 -7.00 -37.54 13.95
C ILE A 21 -6.65 -36.20 14.61
N ARG A 22 -6.15 -36.22 15.85
CA ARG A 22 -5.72 -35.01 16.56
C ARG A 22 -4.54 -34.32 15.90
N ARG A 23 -3.61 -35.06 15.31
CA ARG A 23 -2.46 -34.51 14.55
C ARG A 23 -2.90 -33.91 13.21
N LEU A 24 -3.81 -34.59 12.49
CA LEU A 24 -4.37 -34.10 11.23
C LEU A 24 -5.19 -32.81 11.45
N ALA A 25 -5.99 -32.75 12.52
CA ALA A 25 -6.73 -31.56 12.89
C ALA A 25 -5.80 -30.35 13.20
N LEU A 26 -4.69 -30.60 13.88
CA LEU A 26 -3.72 -29.56 14.24
C LEU A 26 -2.97 -29.04 13.01
N VAL A 27 -2.63 -29.90 12.06
CA VAL A 27 -2.00 -29.51 10.77
C VAL A 27 -3.00 -28.72 9.91
N ALA A 28 -4.27 -29.14 9.87
CA ALA A 28 -5.31 -28.45 9.12
C ALA A 28 -5.60 -27.03 9.68
N THR A 29 -5.60 -26.86 11.01
CA THR A 29 -5.75 -25.53 11.63
C THR A 29 -4.58 -24.61 11.35
N VAL A 30 -3.34 -25.11 11.40
CA VAL A 30 -2.14 -24.32 11.06
C VAL A 30 -2.15 -23.91 9.58
N ALA A 31 -2.53 -24.84 8.68
CA ALA A 31 -2.64 -24.54 7.25
C ALA A 31 -3.73 -23.49 6.97
N ALA A 32 -4.86 -23.53 7.66
CA ALA A 32 -5.94 -22.55 7.53
C ALA A 32 -5.50 -21.14 8.01
N VAL A 33 -4.73 -21.04 9.09
CA VAL A 33 -4.20 -19.77 9.61
C VAL A 33 -3.19 -19.17 8.64
N VAL A 34 -2.31 -19.99 8.05
CA VAL A 34 -1.33 -19.52 7.05
C VAL A 34 -2.02 -19.06 5.76
N ALA A 35 -3.06 -19.76 5.32
CA ALA A 35 -3.84 -19.39 4.14
C ALA A 35 -4.62 -18.07 4.36
N ALA A 36 -5.14 -17.83 5.56
CA ALA A 36 -5.82 -16.59 5.91
C ALA A 36 -4.88 -15.37 5.94
N SER A 37 -3.58 -15.58 6.22
CA SER A 37 -2.57 -14.51 6.25
C SER A 37 -2.12 -14.07 4.85
N SER A 38 -2.43 -14.83 3.81
CA SER A 38 -2.08 -14.54 2.41
C SER A 38 -3.25 -13.98 1.58
N ALA A 39 -4.40 -13.71 2.22
CA ALA A 39 -5.49 -13.02 1.53
C ALA A 39 -5.00 -11.63 1.08
N PRO A 40 -5.11 -11.27 -0.21
CA PRO A 40 -4.83 -9.90 -0.64
C PRO A 40 -5.76 -8.99 0.18
N ALA A 41 -5.21 -7.91 0.73
CA ALA A 41 -6.02 -6.89 1.37
C ALA A 41 -7.10 -6.48 0.36
N ALA A 42 -8.36 -6.79 0.66
CA ALA A 42 -9.47 -6.28 -0.13
C ALA A 42 -9.38 -4.76 -0.03
N SER A 43 -9.03 -4.10 -1.14
CA SER A 43 -9.19 -2.65 -1.23
C SER A 43 -10.65 -2.38 -0.95
N ALA A 44 -10.95 -1.67 0.13
CA ALA A 44 -12.28 -1.10 0.32
C ALA A 44 -12.59 -0.31 -0.95
N ASP A 45 -13.80 -0.45 -1.46
CA ASP A 45 -14.30 0.09 -2.75
C ASP A 45 -14.38 1.64 -2.73
N GLY A 46 -13.34 2.30 -2.22
CA GLY A 46 -13.21 3.74 -2.10
C GLY A 46 -12.34 4.34 -3.21
N ASP A 47 -12.18 5.65 -3.17
CA ASP A 47 -11.18 6.38 -3.93
C ASP A 47 -9.83 6.29 -3.19
N PRO A 48 -8.81 5.59 -3.73
CA PRO A 48 -7.52 5.42 -3.06
C PRO A 48 -6.82 6.74 -2.71
N ALA A 49 -7.03 7.78 -3.50
CA ALA A 49 -6.44 9.09 -3.24
C ALA A 49 -7.11 9.77 -2.05
N SER A 50 -8.42 9.60 -1.82
CA SER A 50 -9.10 10.15 -0.65
C SER A 50 -8.55 9.56 0.64
N ASP A 51 -8.37 8.23 0.69
CA ASP A 51 -7.87 7.53 1.86
C ASP A 51 -6.45 7.99 2.25
N VAL A 52 -5.56 8.10 1.27
CA VAL A 52 -4.18 8.54 1.50
C VAL A 52 -4.13 10.02 1.86
N LEU A 53 -4.84 10.87 1.14
CA LEU A 53 -4.85 12.31 1.38
C LEU A 53 -5.58 12.70 2.67
N TYR A 54 -6.28 11.78 3.30
CA TYR A 54 -6.81 11.97 4.64
C TYR A 54 -5.70 12.36 5.62
N THR A 55 -4.59 11.64 5.60
CA THR A 55 -3.46 11.82 6.53
C THR A 55 -2.22 12.42 5.88
N GLN A 56 -2.03 12.22 4.57
CA GLN A 56 -0.84 12.65 3.83
C GLN A 56 -1.11 13.89 2.97
N TRP A 57 -0.03 14.49 2.49
CA TRP A 57 -0.12 15.69 1.65
C TRP A 57 0.01 15.39 0.16
N VAL A 58 0.59 14.22 -0.17
CA VAL A 58 0.78 13.77 -1.55
C VAL A 58 0.28 12.34 -1.69
N PHE A 59 -0.53 12.08 -2.69
CA PHE A 59 -0.88 10.76 -3.17
C PHE A 59 -0.01 10.40 -4.37
N PHE A 60 0.66 9.27 -4.27
CA PHE A 60 1.38 8.65 -5.38
C PHE A 60 0.68 7.37 -5.82
N PRO A 61 0.66 7.04 -7.13
CA PRO A 61 0.07 5.80 -7.61
C PRO A 61 0.72 4.57 -6.97
N PHE A 62 -0.07 3.60 -6.54
CA PHE A 62 0.44 2.42 -5.83
C PHE A 62 1.26 1.48 -6.72
N GLU A 63 0.89 1.38 -8.00
CA GLU A 63 1.56 0.47 -8.94
C GLU A 63 2.78 1.09 -9.61
N ALA A 64 2.97 2.40 -9.48
CA ALA A 64 4.07 3.10 -10.15
C ALA A 64 5.35 3.06 -9.32
N SER A 65 6.44 2.66 -9.96
CA SER A 65 7.77 2.78 -9.38
C SER A 65 8.30 4.21 -9.59
N ILE A 66 8.34 5.00 -8.52
CA ILE A 66 8.86 6.37 -8.52
C ILE A 66 10.18 6.36 -7.74
N ARG A 67 11.25 6.89 -8.35
CA ARG A 67 12.53 7.02 -7.66
C ARG A 67 12.40 7.95 -6.46
N LYS A 68 12.96 7.52 -5.34
CA LYS A 68 12.87 8.24 -4.07
C LYS A 68 13.28 9.72 -4.14
N PRO A 69 14.34 10.14 -4.86
CA PRO A 69 14.66 11.57 -5.00
C PRO A 69 13.57 12.39 -5.70
N VAL A 70 12.82 11.77 -6.63
CA VAL A 70 11.73 12.45 -7.36
C VAL A 70 10.51 12.66 -6.47
N SER A 71 10.07 11.62 -5.74
CA SER A 71 8.96 11.74 -4.79
C SER A 71 9.29 12.71 -3.66
N GLN A 72 10.47 12.59 -3.07
CA GLN A 72 10.93 13.49 -1.99
C GLN A 72 10.97 14.96 -2.43
N ARG A 73 11.34 15.24 -3.67
CA ARG A 73 11.35 16.61 -4.20
C ARG A 73 9.96 17.23 -4.21
N LEU A 74 8.94 16.50 -4.66
CA LEU A 74 7.56 16.96 -4.59
C LEU A 74 7.09 17.15 -3.14
N GLU A 75 7.36 16.18 -2.27
CA GLU A 75 7.01 16.27 -0.85
C GLU A 75 7.64 17.51 -0.19
N GLN A 76 8.91 17.79 -0.47
CA GLN A 76 9.61 18.98 0.04
C GLN A 76 8.96 20.29 -0.46
N VAL A 77 8.60 20.38 -1.73
CA VAL A 77 7.96 21.55 -2.29
C VAL A 77 6.56 21.76 -1.71
N VAL A 78 5.78 20.69 -1.54
CA VAL A 78 4.47 20.73 -0.88
C VAL A 78 4.60 21.15 0.59
N GLN A 79 5.61 20.62 1.30
CA GLN A 79 5.89 21.02 2.68
C GLN A 79 6.33 22.49 2.79
N SER A 80 7.18 22.95 1.87
CA SER A 80 7.61 24.36 1.82
C SER A 80 6.42 25.28 1.55
N ALA A 81 5.55 24.93 0.59
CA ALA A 81 4.33 25.68 0.30
C ALA A 81 3.42 25.78 1.54
N ARG A 82 3.26 24.67 2.26
CA ARG A 82 2.48 24.65 3.50
C ARG A 82 3.09 25.55 4.57
N SER A 83 4.39 25.49 4.77
CA SER A 83 5.09 26.28 5.79
C SER A 83 5.05 27.79 5.47
N ASP A 84 5.02 28.14 4.19
CA ASP A 84 4.97 29.51 3.70
C ASP A 84 3.53 30.06 3.59
N GLY A 85 2.52 29.35 4.09
CA GLY A 85 1.13 29.81 4.13
C GLY A 85 0.31 29.48 2.87
N TYR A 86 0.83 28.63 1.98
CA TYR A 86 0.13 28.12 0.81
C TYR A 86 -0.13 26.60 0.90
N PRO A 87 -0.95 26.12 1.85
CA PRO A 87 -1.21 24.70 1.99
C PRO A 87 -1.92 24.14 0.75
N ILE A 88 -1.36 23.09 0.17
CA ILE A 88 -1.90 22.40 -1.00
C ILE A 88 -1.66 20.90 -0.88
N LYS A 89 -2.70 20.09 -1.10
CA LYS A 89 -2.59 18.65 -1.27
C LYS A 89 -2.46 18.31 -2.74
N VAL A 90 -1.77 17.22 -3.07
CA VAL A 90 -1.49 16.83 -4.46
C VAL A 90 -1.84 15.36 -4.67
N ALA A 91 -2.55 15.03 -5.76
CA ALA A 91 -2.75 13.65 -6.20
C ALA A 91 -2.20 13.45 -7.62
N ILE A 92 -1.35 12.44 -7.77
CA ILE A 92 -0.80 12.00 -9.05
C ILE A 92 -1.60 10.76 -9.49
N ILE A 93 -2.31 10.89 -10.60
CA ILE A 93 -3.19 9.85 -11.15
C ILE A 93 -2.65 9.42 -12.51
N THR A 94 -2.10 8.25 -12.60
CA THR A 94 -1.39 7.76 -13.80
C THR A 94 -2.21 6.79 -14.65
N ILE A 95 -3.12 6.07 -14.01
CA ILE A 95 -3.98 5.04 -14.64
C ILE A 95 -5.40 5.10 -14.06
N PRO A 96 -6.41 4.55 -14.75
CA PRO A 96 -7.79 4.51 -14.24
C PRO A 96 -7.93 3.83 -12.88
N ALA A 97 -7.10 2.83 -12.58
CA ALA A 97 -7.14 2.10 -11.31
C ALA A 97 -6.81 2.98 -10.09
N ASP A 98 -6.04 4.06 -10.29
CA ASP A 98 -5.72 5.02 -9.22
C ASP A 98 -6.95 5.80 -8.71
N LEU A 99 -8.06 5.76 -9.47
CA LEU A 99 -9.33 6.43 -9.15
C LEU A 99 -10.32 5.53 -8.41
N GLY A 100 -10.03 4.24 -8.27
CA GLY A 100 -10.95 3.29 -7.66
C GLY A 100 -12.35 3.35 -8.28
N THR A 101 -13.38 3.59 -7.49
CA THR A 101 -14.77 3.69 -7.94
C THR A 101 -15.04 4.94 -8.80
N ALA A 102 -14.20 5.97 -8.72
CA ALA A 102 -14.31 7.19 -9.51
C ALA A 102 -13.68 7.08 -10.92
N TYR A 103 -13.42 5.86 -11.44
CA TYR A 103 -12.75 5.62 -12.73
C TYR A 103 -13.38 6.34 -13.92
N VAL A 104 -14.67 6.65 -13.88
CA VAL A 104 -15.38 7.43 -14.90
C VAL A 104 -14.85 8.86 -15.08
N LEU A 105 -14.08 9.35 -14.08
CA LEU A 105 -13.42 10.65 -14.08
C LEU A 105 -11.99 10.58 -14.67
N TRP A 106 -11.57 9.42 -15.17
CA TRP A 106 -10.31 9.29 -15.88
C TRP A 106 -10.18 10.31 -17.02
N ARG A 107 -9.01 10.96 -17.09
CA ARG A 107 -8.73 12.06 -18.02
C ARG A 107 -9.64 13.30 -17.88
N LYS A 108 -10.28 13.46 -16.74
CA LYS A 108 -11.07 14.65 -16.40
C LYS A 108 -10.53 15.29 -15.12
N PRO A 109 -9.28 15.82 -15.14
CA PRO A 109 -8.59 16.24 -13.92
C PRO A 109 -9.35 17.29 -13.13
N GLN A 110 -10.04 18.23 -13.79
CA GLN A 110 -10.81 19.25 -13.10
C GLN A 110 -12.05 18.68 -12.41
N GLN A 111 -12.78 17.79 -13.07
CA GLN A 111 -13.96 17.15 -12.46
C GLN A 111 -13.54 16.23 -11.30
N TYR A 112 -12.42 15.55 -11.44
CA TYR A 112 -11.90 14.73 -10.35
C TYR A 112 -11.38 15.57 -9.17
N ALA A 113 -10.79 16.75 -9.43
CA ALA A 113 -10.41 17.67 -8.36
C ALA A 113 -11.63 18.16 -7.55
N GLU A 114 -12.74 18.44 -8.22
CA GLU A 114 -14.01 18.82 -7.58
C GLU A 114 -14.58 17.66 -6.77
N PHE A 115 -14.61 16.46 -7.32
CA PHE A 115 -15.10 15.25 -6.65
C PHE A 115 -14.27 14.95 -5.40
N LEU A 116 -12.95 14.74 -5.53
CA LEU A 116 -12.06 14.43 -4.42
C LEU A 116 -12.01 15.55 -3.38
N GLY A 117 -12.09 16.80 -3.84
CA GLY A 117 -12.15 17.96 -2.94
C GLY A 117 -13.40 17.97 -2.07
N GLN A 118 -14.54 17.51 -2.57
CA GLN A 118 -15.77 17.38 -1.77
C GLN A 118 -15.68 16.24 -0.77
N GLU A 119 -15.03 15.13 -1.12
CA GLU A 119 -14.78 14.02 -0.19
C GLU A 119 -13.89 14.45 0.98
N LEU A 120 -12.87 15.26 0.69
CA LEU A 120 -11.92 15.72 1.71
C LEU A 120 -12.42 16.89 2.57
N VAL A 121 -13.55 17.53 2.24
CA VAL A 121 -14.00 18.81 2.83
C VAL A 121 -14.18 18.78 4.36
N PHE A 122 -14.49 17.63 4.92
CA PHE A 122 -14.67 17.47 6.36
C PHE A 122 -13.35 17.59 7.15
N LEU A 123 -12.24 17.31 6.50
CA LEU A 123 -10.90 17.28 7.10
C LEU A 123 -9.99 18.36 6.56
N TYR A 124 -10.13 18.68 5.27
CA TYR A 124 -9.26 19.60 4.59
C TYR A 124 -10.06 20.52 3.67
N LYS A 125 -9.95 21.81 3.92
CA LYS A 125 -10.67 22.86 3.16
C LYS A 125 -9.73 23.72 2.30
N GLY A 126 -8.45 23.34 2.23
CA GLY A 126 -7.44 24.04 1.45
C GLY A 126 -7.43 23.63 -0.03
N ARG A 127 -6.34 23.94 -0.69
CA ARG A 127 -6.17 23.68 -2.11
C ARG A 127 -5.82 22.21 -2.38
N LEU A 128 -6.39 21.69 -3.45
CA LEU A 128 -6.11 20.35 -3.97
C LEU A 128 -5.69 20.47 -5.43
N LEU A 129 -4.55 19.90 -5.79
CA LEU A 129 -4.05 19.79 -7.15
C LEU A 129 -4.12 18.34 -7.61
N ILE A 130 -4.74 18.10 -8.75
CA ILE A 130 -4.76 16.82 -9.44
C ILE A 130 -3.86 16.90 -10.67
N VAL A 131 -3.04 15.87 -10.88
CA VAL A 131 -2.22 15.72 -12.06
C VAL A 131 -2.57 14.41 -12.75
N MET A 132 -3.03 14.53 -14.00
CA MET A 132 -3.33 13.40 -14.90
C MET A 132 -2.50 13.53 -16.18
N PRO A 133 -2.33 12.47 -16.99
CA PRO A 133 -1.53 12.51 -18.20
C PRO A 133 -1.95 13.60 -19.21
N ASN A 134 -3.19 14.03 -19.16
CA ASN A 134 -3.79 15.02 -20.06
C ASN A 134 -3.92 16.43 -19.47
N GLY A 135 -3.46 16.66 -18.23
CA GLY A 135 -3.51 18.01 -17.65
C GLY A 135 -3.68 18.04 -16.14
N PHE A 136 -4.05 19.21 -15.65
CA PHE A 136 -4.19 19.54 -14.24
C PHE A 136 -5.64 19.84 -13.90
N GLY A 137 -6.03 19.53 -12.65
CA GLY A 137 -7.26 19.99 -12.03
C GLY A 137 -6.93 20.66 -10.69
N VAL A 138 -7.70 21.63 -10.30
CA VAL A 138 -7.53 22.32 -9.01
C VAL A 138 -8.87 22.57 -8.33
N PHE A 139 -8.89 22.36 -7.02
CA PHE A 139 -10.05 22.66 -6.18
C PHE A 139 -9.62 23.46 -4.95
N HIS A 140 -10.51 24.34 -4.50
CA HIS A 140 -10.37 25.06 -3.24
C HIS A 140 -11.76 25.29 -2.66
N TYR A 141 -12.02 24.74 -1.49
CA TYR A 141 -13.35 24.78 -0.90
C TYR A 141 -13.86 26.22 -0.72
N LYS A 142 -15.04 26.52 -1.28
CA LYS A 142 -15.70 27.84 -1.23
C LYS A 142 -14.88 29.02 -1.80
N HIS A 143 -13.82 28.76 -2.53
CA HIS A 143 -13.03 29.80 -3.20
C HIS A 143 -13.03 29.58 -4.71
N SER A 144 -12.95 30.69 -5.47
CA SER A 144 -12.75 30.61 -6.90
C SER A 144 -11.32 30.13 -7.20
N VAL A 145 -11.21 29.20 -8.13
CA VAL A 145 -9.93 28.68 -8.62
C VAL A 145 -9.56 29.17 -10.02
N ALA A 146 -10.18 30.28 -10.46
CA ALA A 146 -9.97 30.82 -11.81
C ALA A 146 -8.51 31.26 -12.04
N ALA A 147 -7.89 31.88 -11.05
CA ALA A 147 -6.50 32.31 -11.11
C ALA A 147 -5.54 31.09 -11.21
N GLU A 148 -5.73 30.11 -10.34
CA GLU A 148 -4.96 28.86 -10.34
C GLU A 148 -5.09 28.12 -11.68
N ARG A 149 -6.30 28.01 -12.22
CA ARG A 149 -6.54 27.41 -13.54
C ARG A 149 -5.82 28.15 -14.66
N SER A 150 -5.78 29.48 -14.61
CA SER A 150 -5.05 30.30 -15.57
C SER A 150 -3.54 30.05 -15.53
N VAL A 151 -2.98 29.82 -14.35
CA VAL A 151 -1.57 29.44 -14.17
C VAL A 151 -1.33 28.03 -14.74
N LEU A 152 -2.17 27.06 -14.38
CA LEU A 152 -2.05 25.67 -14.80
C LEU A 152 -2.24 25.47 -16.31
N ALA A 153 -3.09 26.29 -16.95
CA ALA A 153 -3.30 26.23 -18.40
C ALA A 153 -2.03 26.55 -19.23
N ARG A 154 -1.04 27.18 -18.62
CA ARG A 154 0.27 27.49 -19.26
C ARG A 154 1.30 26.38 -19.05
N LEU A 155 0.95 25.33 -18.33
CA LEU A 155 1.84 24.22 -18.01
C LEU A 155 1.41 22.98 -18.79
N THR A 156 2.38 22.18 -19.16
CA THR A 156 2.16 20.87 -19.76
C THR A 156 2.57 19.77 -18.79
N VAL A 157 1.88 18.65 -18.82
CA VAL A 157 2.25 17.47 -18.06
C VAL A 157 3.25 16.66 -18.86
N ALA A 158 4.43 16.43 -18.29
CA ALA A 158 5.46 15.60 -18.90
C ALA A 158 5.04 14.12 -18.88
N GLN A 159 5.51 13.36 -19.86
CA GLN A 159 5.17 11.95 -20.02
C GLN A 159 5.80 11.08 -18.94
N GLY A 160 5.12 9.98 -18.63
CA GLY A 160 5.54 9.01 -17.62
C GLY A 160 5.33 9.49 -16.19
N THR A 161 5.31 8.54 -15.25
CA THR A 161 4.98 8.83 -13.85
C THR A 161 5.91 9.85 -13.20
N GLU A 162 7.21 9.70 -13.39
CA GLU A 162 8.19 10.67 -12.85
C GLU A 162 8.07 12.04 -13.49
N GLY A 163 7.80 12.11 -14.81
CA GLY A 163 7.53 13.35 -15.49
C GLY A 163 6.28 14.06 -14.95
N MET A 164 5.24 13.30 -14.60
CA MET A 164 4.04 13.84 -13.95
C MET A 164 4.35 14.38 -12.54
N VAL A 165 5.20 13.70 -11.76
CA VAL A 165 5.65 14.16 -10.44
C VAL A 165 6.47 15.46 -10.56
N ASP A 166 7.35 15.56 -11.54
CA ASP A 166 8.11 16.79 -11.80
C ASP A 166 7.21 17.94 -12.27
N SER A 167 6.18 17.61 -13.08
CA SER A 167 5.17 18.58 -13.50
C SER A 167 4.34 19.07 -12.31
N ALA A 168 3.97 18.18 -11.38
CA ALA A 168 3.32 18.54 -10.14
C ALA A 168 4.17 19.47 -9.27
N THR A 169 5.47 19.15 -9.14
CA THR A 169 6.44 19.98 -8.41
C THR A 169 6.48 21.41 -8.98
N THR A 170 6.56 21.52 -10.29
CA THR A 170 6.56 22.80 -11.00
C THR A 170 5.23 23.54 -10.83
N ALA A 171 4.11 22.82 -10.92
CA ALA A 171 2.77 23.39 -10.77
C ALA A 171 2.56 23.96 -9.35
N VAL A 172 2.92 23.23 -8.30
CA VAL A 172 2.83 23.71 -6.92
C VAL A 172 3.64 24.99 -6.72
N ALA A 173 4.90 25.02 -7.20
CA ALA A 173 5.74 26.20 -7.08
C ALA A 173 5.17 27.41 -7.82
N LYS A 174 4.66 27.21 -9.04
CA LYS A 174 4.05 28.27 -9.84
C LYS A 174 2.76 28.81 -9.22
N LEU A 175 1.92 27.92 -8.69
CA LEU A 175 0.69 28.29 -7.98
C LEU A 175 1.00 29.09 -6.73
N ALA A 176 1.93 28.63 -5.90
CA ALA A 176 2.34 29.33 -4.69
C ALA A 176 2.93 30.73 -5.02
N THR A 177 3.85 30.79 -6.01
CA THR A 177 4.41 32.09 -6.46
C THR A 177 3.34 33.04 -6.98
N ALA A 178 2.38 32.56 -7.76
CA ALA A 178 1.28 33.37 -8.28
C ALA A 178 0.34 33.88 -7.17
N ALA A 179 0.31 33.18 -6.05
CA ALA A 179 -0.44 33.60 -4.85
C ALA A 179 0.37 34.50 -3.89
N GLY A 180 1.61 34.88 -4.24
CA GLY A 180 2.48 35.72 -3.41
C GLY A 180 3.34 34.93 -2.40
N HIS A 181 3.43 33.62 -2.56
CA HIS A 181 4.23 32.70 -1.73
C HIS A 181 5.35 32.04 -2.56
N PRO A 182 6.43 32.76 -2.92
CA PRO A 182 7.52 32.18 -3.71
C PRO A 182 8.28 31.15 -2.87
N ILE A 183 8.24 29.90 -3.30
CA ILE A 183 8.90 28.79 -2.61
C ILE A 183 10.12 28.29 -3.41
N PRO A 184 11.21 27.90 -2.72
CA PRO A 184 12.37 27.32 -3.39
C PRO A 184 12.02 25.96 -3.97
N VAL A 185 12.36 25.75 -5.24
CA VAL A 185 12.23 24.43 -5.88
C VAL A 185 13.60 23.77 -5.88
N PRO A 186 13.77 22.62 -5.20
CA PRO A 186 15.03 21.90 -5.24
C PRO A 186 15.38 21.52 -6.69
N PRO A 187 16.68 21.46 -7.06
CA PRO A 187 17.09 21.09 -8.41
C PRO A 187 16.52 19.72 -8.80
N PRO A 188 16.28 19.47 -10.09
CA PRO A 188 15.85 18.17 -10.58
C PRO A 188 16.80 17.08 -10.10
N ALA A 189 16.25 15.93 -9.67
CA ALA A 189 17.08 14.77 -9.38
C ALA A 189 17.83 14.39 -10.66
N VAL A 190 19.16 14.40 -10.61
CA VAL A 190 19.99 14.02 -11.76
C VAL A 190 19.60 12.62 -12.20
N LEU A 191 19.18 12.47 -13.45
CA LEU A 191 18.81 11.21 -14.08
C LEU A 191 20.07 10.37 -14.33
N GLY A 192 20.64 9.81 -13.28
CA GLY A 192 21.82 8.97 -13.33
C GLY A 192 21.58 7.64 -12.65
N GLY A 193 21.32 6.60 -13.43
CA GLY A 193 21.24 5.21 -12.99
C GLY A 193 19.81 4.63 -12.96
N PRO A 194 19.68 3.33 -13.26
CA PRO A 194 18.41 2.62 -13.17
C PRO A 194 17.89 2.70 -11.73
N ALA A 195 16.58 2.88 -11.58
CA ALA A 195 15.91 2.82 -10.29
C ALA A 195 16.33 1.53 -9.58
N GLY A 196 17.15 1.66 -8.54
CA GLY A 196 17.49 0.56 -7.65
C GLY A 196 16.21 0.12 -6.93
N GLY A 197 15.38 -0.59 -7.67
CA GLY A 197 14.11 -1.10 -7.19
C GLY A 197 14.34 -2.39 -6.41
N SER A 198 13.76 -2.45 -5.24
CA SER A 198 13.31 -3.72 -4.67
C SER A 198 14.37 -4.67 -4.08
N GLY A 199 15.28 -4.16 -3.24
CA GLY A 199 16.01 -5.05 -2.33
C GLY A 199 15.17 -5.55 -1.15
N SER A 200 14.16 -4.81 -0.72
CA SER A 200 13.45 -5.12 0.52
C SER A 200 12.42 -6.25 0.40
N LYS A 201 11.68 -6.34 -0.70
CA LYS A 201 10.60 -7.34 -0.82
C LYS A 201 11.08 -8.79 -0.86
N LEU A 202 12.26 -9.04 -1.44
CA LEU A 202 12.87 -10.39 -1.42
C LEU A 202 13.47 -10.71 -0.05
N LEU A 203 14.12 -9.74 0.59
CA LEU A 203 14.64 -9.89 1.95
C LEU A 203 13.51 -10.07 2.96
N ASP A 204 12.44 -9.30 2.86
CA ASP A 204 11.26 -9.44 3.73
C ASP A 204 10.57 -10.81 3.55
N ARG A 205 10.45 -11.29 2.32
CA ARG A 205 9.93 -12.64 2.04
C ARG A 205 10.85 -13.74 2.54
N LEU A 206 12.17 -13.57 2.43
CA LEU A 206 13.15 -14.52 2.96
C LEU A 206 13.16 -14.54 4.49
N ILE A 207 13.02 -13.39 5.15
CA ILE A 207 12.95 -13.28 6.61
C ILE A 207 11.67 -13.95 7.13
N ILE A 208 10.52 -13.73 6.49
CA ILE A 208 9.25 -14.36 6.86
C ILE A 208 9.31 -15.88 6.64
N ALA A 209 9.90 -16.34 5.52
CA ALA A 209 10.07 -17.76 5.23
C ALA A 209 11.03 -18.43 6.24
N ALA A 210 12.13 -17.76 6.59
CA ALA A 210 13.10 -18.25 7.56
C ALA A 210 12.50 -18.31 8.98
N ALA A 211 11.72 -17.31 9.39
CA ALA A 211 11.03 -17.31 10.68
C ALA A 211 9.98 -18.42 10.77
N GLY A 212 9.22 -18.65 9.70
CA GLY A 212 8.26 -19.75 9.60
C GLY A 212 8.93 -21.13 9.69
N ALA A 213 10.03 -21.34 8.98
CA ALA A 213 10.80 -22.59 9.04
C ALA A 213 11.40 -22.84 10.43
N ALA A 214 11.96 -21.82 11.09
CA ALA A 214 12.49 -21.91 12.44
C ALA A 214 11.40 -22.29 13.46
N PHE A 215 10.21 -21.71 13.31
CA PHE A 215 9.07 -22.02 14.19
C PHE A 215 8.57 -23.46 14.03
N VAL A 216 8.50 -23.97 12.80
CA VAL A 216 8.11 -25.37 12.54
C VAL A 216 9.17 -26.34 13.07
N ILE A 217 10.45 -26.04 12.92
CA ILE A 217 11.55 -26.83 13.47
C ILE A 217 11.45 -26.87 15.01
N LEU A 218 11.17 -25.75 15.66
CA LEU A 218 11.01 -25.69 17.11
C LEU A 218 9.83 -26.57 17.60
N LEU A 219 8.70 -26.52 16.90
CA LEU A 219 7.51 -27.32 17.25
C LEU A 219 7.70 -28.83 17.06
N VAL A 220 8.58 -29.25 16.12
CA VAL A 220 8.81 -30.67 15.84
C VAL A 220 9.98 -31.20 16.67
N VAL A 221 11.07 -30.47 16.75
CA VAL A 221 12.32 -30.93 17.40
C VAL A 221 12.21 -30.97 18.93
N VAL A 222 11.60 -29.94 19.53
CA VAL A 222 11.48 -29.85 21.00
C VAL A 222 10.75 -31.07 21.61
N PRO A 223 9.56 -31.49 21.13
CA PRO A 223 8.90 -32.64 21.71
C PRO A 223 9.60 -33.97 21.42
N VAL A 224 10.30 -34.08 20.28
CA VAL A 224 11.08 -35.29 19.95
C VAL A 224 12.27 -35.45 20.88
N VAL A 225 13.01 -34.38 21.13
CA VAL A 225 14.15 -34.37 22.05
C VAL A 225 13.69 -34.65 23.49
N HIS A 226 12.60 -34.03 23.94
CA HIS A 226 12.04 -34.30 25.26
C HIS A 226 11.61 -35.76 25.46
N ARG A 227 11.00 -36.39 24.44
CA ARG A 227 10.60 -37.79 24.46
C ARG A 227 11.79 -38.74 24.47
N ARG A 228 12.89 -38.41 23.76
CA ARG A 228 14.12 -39.21 23.78
C ARG A 228 14.83 -39.16 25.12
N ARG A 229 14.89 -37.97 25.77
CA ARG A 229 15.47 -37.81 27.11
C ARG A 229 14.66 -38.53 28.19
N ALA A 230 13.33 -38.50 28.09
CA ALA A 230 12.47 -39.23 29.04
C ALA A 230 12.51 -40.78 28.88
N ARG A 231 12.95 -41.29 27.72
CA ARG A 231 13.18 -42.73 27.52
C ARG A 231 14.61 -43.22 27.93
N ALA A 232 15.58 -42.32 27.99
CA ALA A 232 16.92 -42.63 28.42
C ALA A 232 17.09 -42.58 29.96
N ALA A 233 16.11 -42.07 30.68
CA ALA A 233 16.08 -41.94 32.13
C ALA A 233 15.23 -43.04 32.86
N ARG A 234 14.80 -44.08 32.10
CA ARG A 234 14.19 -45.31 32.59
C ARG A 234 15.05 -46.48 32.25
#